data_cef5f9944da6e657e84a1ccb89f725d1
#
_entry.id   cef5f9944da6e657e84a1ccb89f725d1
#
_cell.length_a   1.000
_cell.length_b   1.000
_cell.length_c   1.000
_cell.angle_alpha   90.00
_cell.angle_beta   90.00
_cell.angle_gamma   90.00
#
_symmetry.space_group_name_H-M   'P 1'
#
loop_
_entity.id
_entity.type
_entity.pdbx_description
1 polymer ?
#
loop_
_entity_poly.entity_id
_entity_poly.type
_entity_poly.pdbx_seq_one_letter_code
_entity_poly.pdbx_strand_id
1 'polypeptide(L)'
;MSRKDGVLALLVVVVWGLNFVVIKVGLHNMPPLMLAGLRFMLVAFPAIFFVARPKVPLNLLLGYGLTISFAQFAFLFCAINFGMPAGLASLVLQAQAFFTIVLGAFTFGERLHGKQLAGIALAIFGVLVLIEDSLNGQHVAMLGFMLTLAAAFSWACGNIFNKKIMSHSTRPAVMSLVIWSALIPIIPFFVASLILDGSATMIHSLVTIDMTTILSLMYLAFVATIVGYGIWGTLLGRYETWRVAPLSLLVPVVGLTSAALLLDERLTGLQFFGAVLIMTGLYINVFGLRWRKALKVRG
;
A
#
# COMPACT_ATOMS: atom_id res chain seq x y z
N MET A 1 -4.15 -14.22 20.05
CA MET A 1 -3.56 -12.87 20.14
C MET A 1 -4.01 -12.25 21.43
N SER A 2 -3.11 -11.60 22.16
CA SER A 2 -3.48 -10.91 23.42
C SER A 2 -4.41 -9.72 23.13
N ARG A 3 -5.21 -9.25 24.11
CA ARG A 3 -6.06 -8.04 23.93
C ARG A 3 -5.23 -6.81 23.54
N LYS A 4 -4.07 -6.64 24.16
CA LYS A 4 -3.13 -5.56 23.86
C LYS A 4 -2.63 -5.61 22.42
N ASP A 5 -2.21 -6.77 21.94
CA ASP A 5 -1.73 -6.93 20.57
C ASP A 5 -2.85 -6.81 19.54
N GLY A 6 -4.10 -7.14 19.92
CA GLY A 6 -5.29 -6.87 19.10
C GLY A 6 -5.54 -5.38 18.92
N VAL A 7 -5.42 -4.59 19.97
CA VAL A 7 -5.53 -3.12 19.91
C VAL A 7 -4.40 -2.52 19.05
N LEU A 8 -3.17 -3.00 19.22
CA LEU A 8 -2.04 -2.55 18.39
C LEU A 8 -2.25 -2.84 16.90
N ALA A 9 -2.80 -4.02 16.58
CA ALA A 9 -3.12 -4.36 15.17
C ALA A 9 -4.21 -3.45 14.60
N LEU A 10 -5.27 -3.15 15.37
CA LEU A 10 -6.31 -2.21 14.96
C LEU A 10 -5.77 -0.78 14.82
N LEU A 11 -4.86 -0.36 15.71
CA LEU A 11 -4.19 0.93 15.57
C LEU A 11 -3.45 1.04 14.23
N VAL A 12 -2.69 0.01 13.83
CA VAL A 12 -2.01 0.00 12.54
C VAL A 12 -3.00 0.06 11.38
N VAL A 13 -4.12 -0.66 11.47
CA VAL A 13 -5.20 -0.61 10.46
C VAL A 13 -5.74 0.81 10.31
N VAL A 14 -6.02 1.49 11.42
CA VAL A 14 -6.50 2.87 11.42
C VAL A 14 -5.44 3.81 10.83
N VAL A 15 -4.19 3.69 11.26
CA VAL A 15 -3.07 4.47 10.73
C VAL A 15 -2.93 4.28 9.22
N TRP A 16 -2.97 3.05 8.72
CA TRP A 16 -2.84 2.81 7.29
C TRP A 16 -4.08 3.19 6.48
N GLY A 17 -5.28 3.12 7.05
CA GLY A 17 -6.49 3.60 6.41
C GLY A 17 -6.49 5.13 6.27
N LEU A 18 -6.15 5.85 7.34
CA LEU A 18 -6.02 7.31 7.33
C LEU A 18 -4.89 7.82 6.40
N ASN A 19 -3.89 6.99 6.10
CA ASN A 19 -2.76 7.36 5.26
C ASN A 19 -3.19 7.93 3.90
N PHE A 20 -4.27 7.43 3.30
CA PHE A 20 -4.77 7.91 2.00
C PHE A 20 -5.34 9.34 2.08
N VAL A 21 -6.07 9.64 3.15
CA VAL A 21 -6.55 11.00 3.45
C VAL A 21 -5.37 11.94 3.65
N VAL A 22 -4.38 11.53 4.44
CA VAL A 22 -3.19 12.34 4.72
C VAL A 22 -2.35 12.57 3.46
N ILE A 23 -2.24 11.60 2.56
CA ILE A 23 -1.61 11.81 1.24
C ILE A 23 -2.35 12.92 0.50
N LYS A 24 -3.68 12.83 0.38
CA LYS A 24 -4.49 13.83 -0.34
C LYS A 24 -4.35 15.23 0.26
N VAL A 25 -4.36 15.33 1.57
CA VAL A 25 -4.15 16.60 2.29
C VAL A 25 -2.74 17.15 2.05
N GLY A 26 -1.70 16.31 2.11
CA GLY A 26 -0.31 16.71 1.87
C GLY A 26 -0.04 17.16 0.43
N LEU A 27 -0.83 16.67 -0.54
CA LEU A 27 -0.73 17.06 -1.96
C LEU A 27 -1.31 18.44 -2.26
N HIS A 28 -1.97 19.10 -1.30
CA HIS A 28 -2.58 20.41 -1.51
C HIS A 28 -1.56 21.47 -1.95
N ASN A 29 -0.36 21.44 -1.42
CA ASN A 29 0.67 22.47 -1.67
C ASN A 29 2.03 21.90 -2.10
N MET A 30 2.08 20.63 -2.50
CA MET A 30 3.33 19.97 -2.87
C MET A 30 3.16 18.98 -4.02
N PRO A 31 4.08 18.99 -5.02
CA PRO A 31 4.09 18.01 -6.08
C PRO A 31 4.14 16.57 -5.55
N PRO A 32 3.42 15.62 -6.17
CA PRO A 32 3.25 14.26 -5.64
C PRO A 32 4.56 13.50 -5.45
N LEU A 33 5.47 13.59 -6.43
CA LEU A 33 6.75 12.89 -6.35
C LEU A 33 7.69 13.54 -5.34
N MET A 34 7.63 14.86 -5.18
CA MET A 34 8.40 15.59 -4.18
C MET A 34 7.91 15.23 -2.76
N LEU A 35 6.60 15.21 -2.52
CA LEU A 35 6.02 14.78 -1.25
C LEU A 35 6.45 13.36 -0.87
N ALA A 36 6.41 12.44 -1.85
CA ALA A 36 6.89 11.07 -1.65
C ALA A 36 8.39 11.00 -1.37
N GLY A 37 9.21 11.76 -2.10
CA GLY A 37 10.65 11.85 -1.89
C GLY A 37 11.02 12.34 -0.49
N LEU A 38 10.38 13.43 -0.02
CA LEU A 38 10.55 13.97 1.33
C LEU A 38 10.12 12.96 2.41
N ARG A 39 8.98 12.26 2.20
CA ARG A 39 8.54 11.19 3.10
C ARG A 39 9.63 10.13 3.27
N PHE A 40 10.17 9.58 2.18
CA PHE A 40 11.19 8.53 2.23
C PHE A 40 12.52 9.04 2.77
N MET A 41 12.88 10.30 2.51
CA MET A 41 14.05 10.94 3.12
C MET A 41 13.91 11.00 4.65
N LEU A 42 12.76 11.41 5.17
CA LEU A 42 12.47 11.44 6.61
C LEU A 42 12.43 10.04 7.25
N VAL A 43 11.99 9.01 6.50
CA VAL A 43 12.04 7.61 6.98
C VAL A 43 13.48 7.12 7.06
N ALA A 44 14.30 7.42 6.06
CA ALA A 44 15.69 6.96 6.00
C ALA A 44 16.57 7.69 7.02
N PHE A 45 16.42 9.00 7.13
CA PHE A 45 17.23 9.84 8.01
C PHE A 45 16.41 10.36 9.23
N PRO A 46 16.91 10.23 10.45
CA PRO A 46 18.24 9.74 10.85
C PRO A 46 18.33 8.21 11.10
N ALA A 47 17.25 7.44 10.88
CA ALA A 47 17.12 6.04 11.29
C ALA A 47 18.25 5.11 10.77
N ILE A 48 18.80 5.41 9.59
CA ILE A 48 19.88 4.62 8.97
C ILE A 48 21.14 4.55 9.84
N PHE A 49 21.40 5.56 10.68
CA PHE A 49 22.57 5.58 11.55
C PHE A 49 22.42 4.66 12.77
N PHE A 50 21.19 4.26 13.10
CA PHE A 50 20.86 3.44 14.27
C PHE A 50 20.45 2.02 13.91
N VAL A 51 20.13 1.76 12.64
CA VAL A 51 19.62 0.46 12.20
C VAL A 51 20.61 -0.22 11.26
N ALA A 52 21.06 -1.42 11.67
CA ALA A 52 22.02 -2.19 10.90
C ALA A 52 21.50 -2.54 9.48
N ARG A 53 22.39 -2.50 8.50
CA ARG A 53 22.09 -2.89 7.13
C ARG A 53 21.61 -4.35 7.05
N PRO A 54 20.52 -4.63 6.31
CA PRO A 54 20.06 -6.00 6.12
C PRO A 54 21.10 -6.80 5.31
N LYS A 55 21.42 -8.02 5.78
CA LYS A 55 22.34 -8.93 5.08
C LYS A 55 21.60 -9.64 3.93
N VAL A 56 21.26 -8.90 2.89
CA VAL A 56 20.57 -9.39 1.70
C VAL A 56 21.32 -8.97 0.43
N PRO A 57 21.24 -9.73 -0.67
CA PRO A 57 21.81 -9.33 -1.95
C PRO A 57 21.29 -7.96 -2.40
N LEU A 58 22.19 -7.13 -2.91
CA LEU A 58 21.86 -5.76 -3.31
C LEU A 58 20.79 -5.71 -4.40
N ASN A 59 20.83 -6.61 -5.36
CA ASN A 59 19.84 -6.70 -6.44
C ASN A 59 18.43 -6.97 -5.92
N LEU A 60 18.28 -7.77 -4.86
CA LEU A 60 16.97 -8.01 -4.22
C LEU A 60 16.51 -6.80 -3.42
N LEU A 61 17.43 -6.12 -2.73
CA LEU A 61 17.10 -4.89 -2.00
C LEU A 61 16.70 -3.78 -2.97
N LEU A 62 17.43 -3.61 -4.08
CA LEU A 62 17.10 -2.66 -5.14
C LEU A 62 15.74 -3.00 -5.79
N GLY A 63 15.52 -4.27 -6.16
CA GLY A 63 14.23 -4.71 -6.72
C GLY A 63 13.07 -4.43 -5.77
N TYR A 64 13.22 -4.72 -4.48
CA TYR A 64 12.24 -4.41 -3.45
C TYR A 64 12.00 -2.89 -3.34
N GLY A 65 13.06 -2.10 -3.20
CA GLY A 65 12.94 -0.64 -3.03
C GLY A 65 12.38 0.07 -4.27
N LEU A 66 12.78 -0.35 -5.48
CA LEU A 66 12.27 0.25 -6.71
C LEU A 66 10.79 -0.10 -6.96
N THR A 67 10.35 -1.28 -6.57
CA THR A 67 8.95 -1.69 -6.80
C THR A 67 8.02 -1.21 -5.69
N ILE A 68 8.31 -1.49 -4.42
CA ILE A 68 7.40 -1.21 -3.31
C ILE A 68 7.58 0.20 -2.72
N SER A 69 8.81 0.75 -2.76
CA SER A 69 9.07 2.07 -2.16
C SER A 69 9.02 3.20 -3.20
N PHE A 70 9.46 2.96 -4.45
CA PHE A 70 9.41 3.98 -5.49
C PHE A 70 8.16 3.86 -6.36
N ALA A 71 8.06 2.84 -7.22
CA ALA A 71 7.02 2.78 -8.25
C ALA A 71 5.60 2.74 -7.65
N GLN A 72 5.39 1.96 -6.60
CA GLN A 72 4.09 1.89 -5.92
C GLN A 72 3.65 3.26 -5.40
N PHE A 73 4.54 3.99 -4.72
CA PHE A 73 4.18 5.30 -4.15
C PHE A 73 4.17 6.40 -5.22
N ALA A 74 5.04 6.34 -6.23
CA ALA A 74 4.99 7.26 -7.37
C ALA A 74 3.61 7.20 -8.04
N PHE A 75 3.17 6.00 -8.40
CA PHE A 75 1.87 5.83 -9.02
C PHE A 75 0.71 6.20 -8.10
N LEU A 76 0.76 5.84 -6.82
CA LEU A 76 -0.31 6.15 -5.87
C LEU A 76 -0.46 7.66 -5.62
N PHE A 77 0.66 8.36 -5.37
CA PHE A 77 0.60 9.81 -5.11
C PHE A 77 0.15 10.58 -6.35
N CYS A 78 0.68 10.20 -7.53
CA CYS A 78 0.20 10.75 -8.79
C CYS A 78 -1.29 10.41 -9.04
N ALA A 79 -1.74 9.19 -8.73
CA ALA A 79 -3.14 8.81 -8.89
C ALA A 79 -4.08 9.74 -8.11
N ILE A 80 -3.77 9.98 -6.83
CA ILE A 80 -4.57 10.86 -5.95
C ILE A 80 -4.49 12.32 -6.46
N ASN A 81 -3.32 12.76 -6.90
CA ASN A 81 -3.14 14.10 -7.49
C ASN A 81 -3.96 14.28 -8.78
N PHE A 82 -4.06 13.23 -9.61
CA PHE A 82 -4.86 13.23 -10.85
C PHE A 82 -6.34 12.86 -10.63
N GLY A 83 -6.85 13.06 -9.42
CA GLY A 83 -8.28 12.98 -9.13
C GLY A 83 -8.79 11.60 -8.71
N MET A 84 -7.93 10.65 -8.35
CA MET A 84 -8.38 9.42 -7.69
C MET A 84 -8.83 9.74 -6.27
N PRO A 85 -10.10 9.47 -5.90
CA PRO A 85 -10.57 9.65 -4.53
C PRO A 85 -9.74 8.80 -3.55
N ALA A 86 -9.38 9.39 -2.40
CA ALA A 86 -8.53 8.74 -1.40
C ALA A 86 -9.12 7.43 -0.88
N GLY A 87 -10.43 7.42 -0.63
CA GLY A 87 -11.16 6.23 -0.20
C GLY A 87 -11.10 5.11 -1.24
N LEU A 88 -11.42 5.41 -2.52
CA LEU A 88 -11.35 4.43 -3.60
C LEU A 88 -9.91 3.96 -3.87
N ALA A 89 -8.91 4.85 -3.75
CA ALA A 89 -7.50 4.48 -3.87
C ALA A 89 -7.13 3.39 -2.84
N SER A 90 -7.61 3.51 -1.59
CA SER A 90 -7.38 2.52 -0.54
C SER A 90 -7.94 1.14 -0.87
N LEU A 91 -9.08 1.11 -1.55
CA LEU A 91 -9.75 -0.12 -1.98
C LEU A 91 -9.08 -0.74 -3.21
N VAL A 92 -8.91 0.05 -4.29
CA VAL A 92 -8.35 -0.42 -5.57
C VAL A 92 -6.91 -0.89 -5.40
N LEU A 93 -6.15 -0.26 -4.51
CA LEU A 93 -4.79 -0.68 -4.17
C LEU A 93 -4.73 -2.11 -3.61
N GLN A 94 -5.82 -2.64 -3.04
CA GLN A 94 -5.90 -4.02 -2.57
C GLN A 94 -5.85 -5.06 -3.71
N ALA A 95 -6.01 -4.64 -4.96
CA ALA A 95 -5.75 -5.49 -6.12
C ALA A 95 -4.32 -6.07 -6.09
N GLN A 96 -3.40 -5.45 -5.34
CA GLN A 96 -2.05 -5.98 -5.11
C GLN A 96 -2.05 -7.42 -4.57
N ALA A 97 -3.06 -7.81 -3.78
CA ALA A 97 -3.15 -9.17 -3.26
C ALA A 97 -3.39 -10.19 -4.37
N PHE A 98 -4.24 -9.85 -5.33
CA PHE A 98 -4.54 -10.71 -6.50
C PHE A 98 -3.34 -10.76 -7.45
N PHE A 99 -2.72 -9.62 -7.76
CA PHE A 99 -1.49 -9.58 -8.54
C PHE A 99 -0.38 -10.40 -7.88
N THR A 100 -0.23 -10.33 -6.55
CA THR A 100 0.76 -11.11 -5.80
C THR A 100 0.54 -12.63 -5.94
N ILE A 101 -0.73 -13.08 -5.91
CA ILE A 101 -1.07 -14.49 -6.10
C ILE A 101 -0.70 -14.95 -7.51
N VAL A 102 -1.06 -14.17 -8.53
CA VAL A 102 -0.77 -14.48 -9.92
C VAL A 102 0.74 -14.48 -10.18
N LEU A 103 1.45 -13.43 -9.76
CA LEU A 103 2.91 -13.37 -9.88
C LEU A 103 3.61 -14.49 -9.09
N GLY A 104 3.08 -14.86 -7.93
CA GLY A 104 3.57 -15.99 -7.14
C GLY A 104 3.46 -17.32 -7.88
N ALA A 105 2.34 -17.55 -8.56
CA ALA A 105 2.15 -18.73 -9.39
C ALA A 105 3.18 -18.82 -10.54
N PHE A 106 3.41 -17.70 -11.25
CA PHE A 106 4.39 -17.66 -12.34
C PHE A 106 5.85 -17.74 -11.83
N THR A 107 6.19 -17.06 -10.73
CA THR A 107 7.58 -16.94 -10.27
C THR A 107 8.06 -18.16 -9.47
N PHE A 108 7.15 -18.75 -8.67
CA PHE A 108 7.48 -19.84 -7.75
C PHE A 108 6.81 -21.17 -8.11
N GLY A 109 6.09 -21.23 -9.24
CA GLY A 109 5.34 -22.44 -9.64
C GLY A 109 4.21 -22.82 -8.67
N GLU A 110 3.64 -21.84 -7.95
CA GLU A 110 2.57 -22.09 -7.00
C GLU A 110 1.27 -22.45 -7.72
N ARG A 111 0.61 -23.51 -7.26
CA ARG A 111 -0.68 -23.93 -7.86
C ARG A 111 -1.80 -23.04 -7.35
N LEU A 112 -2.53 -22.45 -8.28
CA LEU A 112 -3.74 -21.71 -7.96
C LEU A 112 -4.87 -22.67 -7.59
N HIS A 113 -5.52 -22.40 -6.47
CA HIS A 113 -6.66 -23.20 -6.02
C HIS A 113 -7.97 -22.58 -6.55
N GLY A 114 -8.99 -23.40 -6.80
CA GLY A 114 -10.27 -22.95 -7.36
C GLY A 114 -10.91 -21.79 -6.58
N LYS A 115 -10.78 -21.77 -5.25
CA LYS A 115 -11.28 -20.65 -4.43
C LYS A 115 -10.50 -19.35 -4.66
N GLN A 116 -9.19 -19.43 -4.91
CA GLN A 116 -8.39 -18.26 -5.26
C GLN A 116 -8.82 -17.71 -6.63
N LEU A 117 -9.03 -18.59 -7.61
CA LEU A 117 -9.55 -18.20 -8.92
C LEU A 117 -10.92 -17.53 -8.82
N ALA A 118 -11.84 -18.08 -8.01
CA ALA A 118 -13.13 -17.47 -7.77
C ALA A 118 -13.03 -16.09 -7.12
N GLY A 119 -12.14 -15.92 -6.12
CA GLY A 119 -11.88 -14.63 -5.49
C GLY A 119 -11.27 -13.62 -6.45
N ILE A 120 -10.33 -14.06 -7.30
CA ILE A 120 -9.73 -13.22 -8.35
C ILE A 120 -10.80 -12.79 -9.37
N ALA A 121 -11.60 -13.73 -9.87
CA ALA A 121 -12.67 -13.44 -10.83
C ALA A 121 -13.67 -12.41 -10.28
N LEU A 122 -14.09 -12.58 -9.01
CA LEU A 122 -15.00 -11.65 -8.35
C LEU A 122 -14.39 -10.25 -8.19
N ALA A 123 -13.10 -10.18 -7.85
CA ALA A 123 -12.41 -8.90 -7.73
C ALA A 123 -12.21 -8.23 -9.10
N ILE A 124 -11.88 -8.98 -10.15
CA ILE A 124 -11.83 -8.45 -11.53
C ILE A 124 -13.18 -7.87 -11.92
N PHE A 125 -14.27 -8.56 -11.63
CA PHE A 125 -15.61 -8.06 -11.92
C PHE A 125 -15.90 -6.77 -11.14
N GLY A 126 -15.52 -6.69 -9.86
CA GLY A 126 -15.61 -5.47 -9.08
C GLY A 126 -14.79 -4.30 -9.65
N VAL A 127 -13.57 -4.57 -10.14
CA VAL A 127 -12.73 -3.57 -10.82
C VAL A 127 -13.38 -3.11 -12.13
N LEU A 128 -13.98 -4.01 -12.92
CA LEU A 128 -14.69 -3.63 -14.15
C LEU A 128 -15.89 -2.74 -13.87
N VAL A 129 -16.64 -3.00 -12.80
CA VAL A 129 -17.75 -2.13 -12.35
C VAL A 129 -17.23 -0.73 -11.99
N LEU A 130 -16.08 -0.61 -11.31
CA LEU A 130 -15.47 0.68 -11.00
C LEU A 130 -14.95 1.40 -12.26
N ILE A 131 -14.44 0.67 -13.25
CA ILE A 131 -14.04 1.22 -14.55
C ILE A 131 -15.26 1.79 -15.28
N GLU A 132 -16.37 1.05 -15.32
CA GLU A 132 -17.61 1.50 -15.95
C GLU A 132 -18.14 2.80 -15.30
N ASP A 133 -18.16 2.86 -13.97
CA ASP A 133 -18.52 4.08 -13.23
C ASP A 133 -17.58 5.25 -13.57
N SER A 134 -16.27 5.00 -13.70
CA SER A 134 -15.28 6.00 -14.08
C SER A 134 -15.44 6.50 -15.53
N LEU A 135 -15.89 5.64 -16.44
CA LEU A 135 -16.13 6.01 -17.85
C LEU A 135 -17.43 6.81 -18.03
N ASN A 136 -18.47 6.48 -17.27
CA ASN A 136 -19.80 7.08 -17.40
C ASN A 136 -20.02 8.27 -16.45
N GLY A 137 -19.20 8.40 -15.41
CA GLY A 137 -19.26 9.45 -14.40
C GLY A 137 -18.04 10.37 -14.44
N GLN A 138 -18.24 11.66 -14.21
CA GLN A 138 -17.13 12.63 -14.07
C GLN A 138 -16.44 12.55 -12.68
N HIS A 139 -16.70 11.50 -11.89
CA HIS A 139 -16.31 11.42 -10.48
C HIS A 139 -14.94 10.83 -10.22
N VAL A 140 -14.40 10.02 -11.14
CA VAL A 140 -13.06 9.41 -11.01
C VAL A 140 -12.30 9.58 -12.32
N ALA A 141 -11.15 10.24 -12.28
CA ALA A 141 -10.31 10.35 -13.45
C ALA A 141 -9.74 8.96 -13.83
N MET A 142 -9.99 8.49 -15.05
CA MET A 142 -9.49 7.20 -15.55
C MET A 142 -7.98 7.06 -15.39
N LEU A 143 -7.23 8.16 -15.59
CA LEU A 143 -5.79 8.17 -15.37
C LEU A 143 -5.44 7.84 -13.91
N GLY A 144 -6.12 8.46 -12.93
CA GLY A 144 -5.92 8.18 -11.51
C GLY A 144 -6.23 6.72 -11.15
N PHE A 145 -7.29 6.17 -11.75
CA PHE A 145 -7.65 4.76 -11.57
C PHE A 145 -6.57 3.81 -12.12
N MET A 146 -6.11 4.04 -13.35
CA MET A 146 -5.04 3.22 -13.96
C MET A 146 -3.72 3.32 -13.19
N LEU A 147 -3.36 4.51 -12.71
CA LEU A 147 -2.19 4.70 -11.86
C LEU A 147 -2.33 3.95 -10.53
N THR A 148 -3.53 3.88 -9.95
CA THR A 148 -3.75 3.09 -8.73
C THR A 148 -3.59 1.60 -8.98
N LEU A 149 -4.06 1.08 -10.13
CA LEU A 149 -3.80 -0.32 -10.51
C LEU A 149 -2.31 -0.57 -10.78
N ALA A 150 -1.60 0.36 -11.40
CA ALA A 150 -0.15 0.28 -11.59
C ALA A 150 0.59 0.28 -10.24
N ALA A 151 0.13 1.08 -9.27
CA ALA A 151 0.63 1.05 -7.90
C ALA A 151 0.43 -0.32 -7.24
N ALA A 152 -0.77 -0.91 -7.39
CA ALA A 152 -1.09 -2.24 -6.88
C ALA A 152 -0.21 -3.33 -7.51
N PHE A 153 0.02 -3.28 -8.82
CA PHE A 153 0.91 -4.19 -9.52
C PHE A 153 2.37 -4.04 -9.07
N SER A 154 2.85 -2.82 -8.92
CA SER A 154 4.20 -2.53 -8.42
C SER A 154 4.39 -3.06 -6.99
N TRP A 155 3.38 -2.89 -6.13
CA TRP A 155 3.40 -3.47 -4.79
C TRP A 155 3.47 -5.00 -4.84
N ALA A 156 2.71 -5.64 -5.72
CA ALA A 156 2.74 -7.08 -5.91
C ALA A 156 4.14 -7.57 -6.35
N CYS A 157 4.80 -6.87 -7.27
CA CYS A 157 6.20 -7.13 -7.62
C CYS A 157 7.12 -7.03 -6.39
N GLY A 158 6.94 -6.00 -5.56
CA GLY A 158 7.67 -5.84 -4.31
C GLY A 158 7.44 -7.00 -3.33
N ASN A 159 6.21 -7.53 -3.25
CA ASN A 159 5.91 -8.72 -2.45
C ASN A 159 6.67 -9.97 -2.94
N ILE A 160 6.89 -10.11 -4.25
CA ILE A 160 7.72 -11.20 -4.80
C ILE A 160 9.19 -11.04 -4.38
N PHE A 161 9.75 -9.82 -4.47
CA PHE A 161 11.09 -9.55 -3.96
C PHE A 161 11.18 -9.79 -2.45
N ASN A 162 10.20 -9.32 -1.69
CA ASN A 162 10.13 -9.57 -0.24
C ASN A 162 10.14 -11.07 0.08
N LYS A 163 9.35 -11.86 -0.64
CA LYS A 163 9.33 -13.32 -0.46
C LYS A 163 10.69 -13.95 -0.75
N LYS A 164 11.39 -13.51 -1.82
CA LYS A 164 12.75 -13.95 -2.12
C LYS A 164 13.72 -13.55 -1.01
N ILE A 165 13.65 -12.32 -0.48
CA ILE A 165 14.48 -11.85 0.63
C ILE A 165 14.24 -12.70 1.88
N MET A 166 12.98 -12.96 2.23
CA MET A 166 12.62 -13.73 3.43
C MET A 166 12.91 -15.23 3.32
N SER A 167 13.18 -15.75 2.11
CA SER A 167 13.62 -17.13 1.89
C SER A 167 15.12 -17.34 2.08
N HIS A 168 15.94 -16.27 2.23
CA HIS A 168 17.35 -16.39 2.52
C HIS A 168 17.59 -16.86 3.97
N SER A 169 18.76 -17.49 4.19
CA SER A 169 19.15 -18.08 5.48
C SER A 169 19.18 -17.05 6.62
N THR A 170 19.52 -15.81 6.33
CA THR A 170 19.50 -14.68 7.28
C THR A 170 18.30 -13.79 6.99
N ARG A 171 17.17 -14.07 7.67
CA ARG A 171 15.98 -13.21 7.56
C ARG A 171 16.26 -11.85 8.19
N PRO A 172 16.19 -10.74 7.42
CA PRO A 172 16.40 -9.43 7.99
C PRO A 172 15.25 -9.03 8.92
N ALA A 173 15.55 -8.20 9.90
CA ALA A 173 14.50 -7.54 10.67
C ALA A 173 13.66 -6.65 9.74
N VAL A 174 12.33 -6.65 9.91
CA VAL A 174 11.41 -5.87 9.07
C VAL A 174 11.82 -4.40 9.03
N MET A 175 12.18 -3.82 10.19
CA MET A 175 12.58 -2.43 10.29
C MET A 175 13.89 -2.13 9.53
N SER A 176 14.85 -3.06 9.55
CA SER A 176 16.07 -2.94 8.75
C SER A 176 15.77 -2.88 7.25
N LEU A 177 14.86 -3.74 6.78
CA LEU A 177 14.45 -3.73 5.38
C LEU A 177 13.72 -2.43 5.01
N VAL A 178 12.80 -1.96 5.85
CA VAL A 178 12.03 -0.73 5.63
C VAL A 178 12.95 0.50 5.53
N ILE A 179 13.86 0.68 6.49
CA ILE A 179 14.73 1.86 6.54
C ILE A 179 15.73 1.87 5.40
N TRP A 180 16.40 0.73 5.14
CA TRP A 180 17.42 0.66 4.09
C TRP A 180 16.81 0.70 2.68
N SER A 181 15.61 0.14 2.48
CA SER A 181 14.91 0.29 1.21
C SER A 181 14.36 1.70 0.98
N ALA A 182 14.14 2.48 2.04
CA ALA A 182 13.70 3.86 1.95
C ALA A 182 14.75 4.81 1.33
N LEU A 183 16.03 4.45 1.32
CA LEU A 183 17.07 5.22 0.61
C LEU A 183 16.93 5.15 -0.90
N ILE A 184 16.45 4.02 -1.42
CA ILE A 184 16.44 3.73 -2.86
C ILE A 184 15.56 4.72 -3.64
N PRO A 185 14.32 5.05 -3.20
CA PRO A 185 13.43 5.91 -3.93
C PRO A 185 13.78 7.40 -3.84
N ILE A 186 14.64 7.84 -2.94
CA ILE A 186 14.91 9.27 -2.69
C ILE A 186 15.36 9.96 -3.98
N ILE A 187 16.47 9.47 -4.58
CA ILE A 187 17.01 10.06 -5.81
C ILE A 187 16.01 9.95 -6.96
N PRO A 188 15.43 8.79 -7.28
CA PRO A 188 14.41 8.68 -8.32
C PRO A 188 13.22 9.62 -8.15
N PHE A 189 12.73 9.81 -6.92
CA PHE A 189 11.62 10.74 -6.67
C PHE A 189 11.97 12.18 -6.98
N PHE A 190 13.11 12.67 -6.47
CA PHE A 190 13.53 14.06 -6.72
C PHE A 190 13.89 14.30 -8.18
N VAL A 191 14.53 13.33 -8.85
CA VAL A 191 14.81 13.42 -10.29
C VAL A 191 13.52 13.43 -11.11
N ALA A 192 12.57 12.55 -10.80
CA ALA A 192 11.29 12.50 -11.50
C ALA A 192 10.46 13.78 -11.26
N SER A 193 10.44 14.32 -10.02
CA SER A 193 9.79 15.60 -9.73
C SER A 193 10.47 16.75 -10.46
N LEU A 194 11.80 16.76 -10.53
CA LEU A 194 12.55 17.78 -11.28
C LEU A 194 12.19 17.79 -12.78
N ILE A 195 12.02 16.60 -13.37
CA ILE A 195 11.67 16.44 -14.79
C ILE A 195 10.21 16.82 -15.06
N LEU A 196 9.27 16.43 -14.19
CA LEU A 196 7.83 16.61 -14.43
C LEU A 196 7.31 17.94 -13.92
N ASP A 197 7.77 18.40 -12.77
CA ASP A 197 7.25 19.60 -12.11
C ASP A 197 8.17 20.81 -12.31
N GLY A 198 9.46 20.59 -12.59
CA GLY A 198 10.49 21.60 -12.77
C GLY A 198 11.06 22.15 -11.44
N SER A 199 12.28 22.68 -11.52
CA SER A 199 13.00 23.22 -10.34
C SER A 199 12.28 24.38 -9.67
N ALA A 200 11.65 25.27 -10.46
CA ALA A 200 10.94 26.43 -9.94
C ALA A 200 9.76 26.02 -9.03
N THR A 201 8.95 25.05 -9.46
CA THR A 201 7.82 24.51 -8.68
C THR A 201 8.31 23.83 -7.41
N MET A 202 9.37 23.02 -7.50
CA MET A 202 9.96 22.35 -6.33
C MET A 202 10.45 23.34 -5.28
N ILE A 203 11.20 24.36 -5.71
CA ILE A 203 11.73 25.42 -4.80
C ILE A 203 10.56 26.20 -4.20
N HIS A 204 9.59 26.60 -5.01
CA HIS A 204 8.42 27.33 -4.54
C HIS A 204 7.66 26.53 -3.45
N SER A 205 7.38 25.25 -3.69
CA SER A 205 6.69 24.39 -2.72
C SER A 205 7.47 24.20 -1.41
N LEU A 206 8.82 24.24 -1.44
CA LEU A 206 9.63 24.20 -0.21
C LEU A 206 9.59 25.52 0.55
N VAL A 207 9.64 26.65 -0.15
CA VAL A 207 9.63 27.98 0.47
C VAL A 207 8.26 28.33 1.04
N THR A 208 7.19 27.84 0.40
CA THR A 208 5.80 28.09 0.80
C THR A 208 5.18 26.93 1.58
N ILE A 209 6.00 25.98 2.07
CA ILE A 209 5.52 24.83 2.81
C ILE A 209 4.71 25.28 4.03
N ASP A 210 3.48 24.77 4.12
CA ASP A 210 2.57 25.07 5.22
C ASP A 210 2.61 24.01 6.33
N MET A 211 2.02 24.33 7.48
CA MET A 211 1.96 23.43 8.62
C MET A 211 1.20 22.14 8.28
N THR A 212 0.20 22.21 7.42
CA THR A 212 -0.60 21.06 6.98
C THR A 212 0.26 20.05 6.24
N THR A 213 1.09 20.51 5.31
CA THR A 213 2.04 19.67 4.57
C THR A 213 3.12 19.09 5.47
N ILE A 214 3.64 19.89 6.43
CA ILE A 214 4.62 19.41 7.42
C ILE A 214 4.01 18.29 8.27
N LEU A 215 2.82 18.49 8.83
CA LEU A 215 2.15 17.48 9.64
C LEU A 215 1.82 16.22 8.82
N SER A 216 1.44 16.38 7.56
CA SER A 216 1.23 15.26 6.64
C SER A 216 2.52 14.46 6.44
N LEU A 217 3.65 15.12 6.16
CA LEU A 217 4.96 14.47 6.03
C LEU A 217 5.36 13.72 7.30
N MET A 218 5.20 14.37 8.46
CA MET A 218 5.51 13.75 9.77
C MET A 218 4.65 12.49 9.99
N TYR A 219 3.36 12.57 9.70
CA TYR A 219 2.47 11.41 9.79
C TYR A 219 2.90 10.30 8.84
N LEU A 220 3.10 10.62 7.56
CA LEU A 220 3.45 9.65 6.53
C LEU A 220 4.79 8.95 6.82
N ALA A 221 5.80 9.70 7.27
CA ALA A 221 7.12 9.16 7.56
C ALA A 221 7.16 8.39 8.88
N PHE A 222 6.74 9.00 9.98
CA PHE A 222 6.95 8.43 11.30
C PHE A 222 5.79 7.55 11.74
N VAL A 223 4.55 8.02 11.61
CA VAL A 223 3.39 7.28 12.11
C VAL A 223 3.04 6.12 11.17
N ALA A 224 2.82 6.41 9.89
CA ALA A 224 2.39 5.38 8.95
C ALA A 224 3.53 4.41 8.57
N THR A 225 4.77 4.90 8.48
CA THR A 225 5.90 4.04 8.08
C THR A 225 6.62 3.46 9.29
N ILE A 226 7.29 4.27 10.13
CA ILE A 226 8.14 3.73 11.19
C ILE A 226 7.31 3.01 12.26
N VAL A 227 6.31 3.69 12.82
CA VAL A 227 5.46 3.09 13.86
C VAL A 227 4.59 1.98 13.28
N GLY A 228 3.93 2.22 12.14
CA GLY A 228 3.06 1.25 11.50
C GLY A 228 3.77 -0.06 11.16
N TYR A 229 4.87 -0.01 10.41
CA TYR A 229 5.63 -1.22 10.07
C TYR A 229 6.37 -1.81 11.26
N GLY A 230 6.78 -1.01 12.27
CA GLY A 230 7.39 -1.49 13.50
C GLY A 230 6.44 -2.36 14.32
N ILE A 231 5.22 -1.87 14.54
CA ILE A 231 4.17 -2.65 15.24
C ILE A 231 3.80 -3.88 14.42
N TRP A 232 3.52 -3.71 13.12
CA TRP A 232 3.10 -4.81 12.25
C TRP A 232 4.16 -5.91 12.15
N GLY A 233 5.43 -5.53 11.99
CA GLY A 233 6.55 -6.47 11.98
C GLY A 233 6.70 -7.22 13.30
N THR A 234 6.48 -6.54 14.43
CA THR A 234 6.50 -7.17 15.75
C THR A 234 5.37 -8.19 15.90
N LEU A 235 4.16 -7.85 15.45
CA LEU A 235 3.01 -8.76 15.48
C LEU A 235 3.22 -9.99 14.59
N LEU A 236 3.75 -9.80 13.38
CA LEU A 236 4.10 -10.91 12.48
C LEU A 236 5.25 -11.79 13.03
N GLY A 237 6.14 -11.22 13.84
CA GLY A 237 7.18 -11.97 14.55
C GLY A 237 6.66 -12.80 15.73
N ARG A 238 5.57 -12.34 16.39
CA ARG A 238 4.98 -12.99 17.58
C ARG A 238 3.90 -14.01 17.25
N TYR A 239 3.17 -13.76 16.18
CA TYR A 239 1.98 -14.54 15.82
C TYR A 239 2.09 -15.12 14.42
N GLU A 240 1.45 -16.25 14.21
CA GLU A 240 1.30 -16.83 12.87
C GLU A 240 0.64 -15.81 11.94
N THR A 241 1.21 -15.65 10.74
CA THR A 241 0.75 -14.67 9.73
C THR A 241 -0.76 -14.70 9.49
N TRP A 242 -1.36 -15.88 9.60
CA TRP A 242 -2.80 -16.04 9.40
C TRP A 242 -3.68 -15.39 10.48
N ARG A 243 -3.12 -15.05 11.63
CA ARG A 243 -3.84 -14.34 12.70
C ARG A 243 -3.76 -12.82 12.53
N VAL A 244 -2.70 -12.34 11.90
CA VAL A 244 -2.41 -10.91 11.75
C VAL A 244 -2.82 -10.39 10.38
N ALA A 245 -2.41 -11.07 9.30
CA ALA A 245 -2.64 -10.59 7.93
C ALA A 245 -4.11 -10.30 7.58
N PRO A 246 -5.13 -11.07 8.04
CA PRO A 246 -6.52 -10.75 7.73
C PRO A 246 -7.00 -9.40 8.25
N LEU A 247 -6.35 -8.86 9.28
CA LEU A 247 -6.72 -7.54 9.83
C LEU A 247 -6.44 -6.41 8.84
N SER A 248 -5.47 -6.59 7.92
CA SER A 248 -5.21 -5.60 6.87
C SER A 248 -6.38 -5.42 5.90
N LEU A 249 -7.32 -6.36 5.82
CA LEU A 249 -8.55 -6.20 5.04
C LEU A 249 -9.45 -5.08 5.58
N LEU A 250 -9.25 -4.67 6.82
CA LEU A 250 -9.97 -3.53 7.39
C LEU A 250 -9.40 -2.17 6.96
N VAL A 251 -8.19 -2.13 6.39
CA VAL A 251 -7.54 -0.89 5.92
C VAL A 251 -8.42 -0.14 4.91
N PRO A 252 -8.95 -0.75 3.84
CA PRO A 252 -9.83 -0.05 2.92
C PRO A 252 -11.17 0.37 3.55
N VAL A 253 -11.66 -0.37 4.54
CA VAL A 253 -12.88 0.05 5.28
C VAL A 253 -12.61 1.36 6.02
N VAL A 254 -11.48 1.44 6.75
CA VAL A 254 -11.06 2.68 7.41
C VAL A 254 -10.76 3.78 6.37
N GLY A 255 -10.10 3.44 5.26
CA GLY A 255 -9.80 4.38 4.18
C GLY A 255 -11.05 5.03 3.58
N LEU A 256 -12.03 4.22 3.22
CA LEU A 256 -13.33 4.69 2.70
C LEU A 256 -14.08 5.54 3.75
N THR A 257 -14.15 5.05 4.99
CA THR A 257 -14.87 5.76 6.06
C THR A 257 -14.19 7.09 6.40
N SER A 258 -12.86 7.11 6.52
CA SER A 258 -12.13 8.34 6.81
C SER A 258 -12.20 9.35 5.66
N ALA A 259 -12.15 8.90 4.41
CA ALA A 259 -12.32 9.77 3.25
C ALA A 259 -13.73 10.38 3.18
N ALA A 260 -14.75 9.58 3.50
CA ALA A 260 -16.12 10.08 3.58
C ALA A 260 -16.30 11.14 4.70
N LEU A 261 -15.70 10.92 5.87
CA LEU A 261 -15.87 11.80 7.03
C LEU A 261 -14.99 13.06 6.98
N LEU A 262 -13.79 12.96 6.41
CA LEU A 262 -12.78 14.03 6.48
C LEU A 262 -12.62 14.79 5.16
N LEU A 263 -13.02 14.20 4.03
CA LEU A 263 -12.88 14.78 2.70
C LEU A 263 -14.22 14.93 1.97
N ASP A 264 -15.36 14.58 2.63
CA ASP A 264 -16.70 14.56 2.01
C ASP A 264 -16.78 13.67 0.74
N GLU A 265 -15.89 12.68 0.62
CA GLU A 265 -15.91 11.73 -0.51
C GLU A 265 -17.11 10.80 -0.37
N ARG A 266 -18.03 10.86 -1.35
CA ARG A 266 -19.23 10.01 -1.38
C ARG A 266 -19.09 8.97 -2.48
N LEU A 267 -19.33 7.71 -2.14
CA LEU A 267 -19.39 6.64 -3.12
C LEU A 267 -20.70 6.69 -3.89
N THR A 268 -20.60 6.51 -5.21
CA THR A 268 -21.79 6.19 -6.02
C THR A 268 -22.31 4.79 -5.68
N GLY A 269 -23.55 4.49 -6.06
CA GLY A 269 -24.10 3.13 -5.88
C GLY A 269 -23.26 2.05 -6.59
N LEU A 270 -22.74 2.36 -7.79
CA LEU A 270 -21.84 1.45 -8.54
C LEU A 270 -20.49 1.28 -7.86
N GLN A 271 -19.92 2.37 -7.33
CA GLN A 271 -18.66 2.30 -6.57
C GLN A 271 -18.81 1.47 -5.30
N PHE A 272 -19.92 1.62 -4.59
CA PHE A 272 -20.21 0.80 -3.41
C PHE A 272 -20.38 -0.68 -3.80
N PHE A 273 -21.08 -0.98 -4.88
CA PHE A 273 -21.24 -2.36 -5.36
C PHE A 273 -19.90 -2.97 -5.79
N GLY A 274 -19.06 -2.23 -6.56
CA GLY A 274 -17.71 -2.64 -6.92
C GLY A 274 -16.83 -2.88 -5.70
N ALA A 275 -16.93 -2.01 -4.68
CA ALA A 275 -16.22 -2.17 -3.41
C ALA A 275 -16.58 -3.47 -2.69
N VAL A 276 -17.87 -3.79 -2.59
CA VAL A 276 -18.36 -5.04 -1.98
C VAL A 276 -17.84 -6.26 -2.73
N LEU A 277 -17.81 -6.24 -4.06
CA LEU A 277 -17.27 -7.34 -4.88
C LEU A 277 -15.77 -7.55 -4.63
N ILE A 278 -14.97 -6.49 -4.64
CA ILE A 278 -13.53 -6.55 -4.38
C ILE A 278 -13.27 -7.09 -2.97
N MET A 279 -13.95 -6.56 -1.95
CA MET A 279 -13.80 -6.99 -0.57
C MET A 279 -14.22 -8.45 -0.36
N THR A 280 -15.28 -8.89 -1.03
CA THR A 280 -15.73 -10.28 -1.00
C THR A 280 -14.69 -11.21 -1.67
N GLY A 281 -14.15 -10.80 -2.81
CA GLY A 281 -13.04 -11.50 -3.47
C GLY A 281 -11.81 -11.65 -2.57
N LEU A 282 -11.41 -10.59 -1.87
CA LEU A 282 -10.33 -10.60 -0.88
C LEU A 282 -10.64 -11.55 0.29
N TYR A 283 -11.84 -11.48 0.83
CA TYR A 283 -12.28 -12.37 1.91
C TYR A 283 -12.19 -13.83 1.50
N ILE A 284 -12.68 -14.19 0.31
CA ILE A 284 -12.59 -15.55 -0.23
C ILE A 284 -11.14 -16.00 -0.36
N ASN A 285 -10.24 -15.13 -0.84
CA ASN A 285 -8.81 -15.45 -0.96
C ASN A 285 -8.14 -15.69 0.40
N VAL A 286 -8.43 -14.87 1.39
CA VAL A 286 -7.80 -14.96 2.71
C VAL A 286 -8.35 -16.13 3.52
N PHE A 287 -9.66 -16.35 3.51
CA PHE A 287 -10.32 -17.35 4.36
C PHE A 287 -10.72 -18.63 3.61
N GLY A 288 -10.90 -18.58 2.30
CA GLY A 288 -11.43 -19.70 1.51
C GLY A 288 -10.60 -21.00 1.55
N LEU A 289 -9.28 -20.90 1.72
CA LEU A 289 -8.39 -22.07 1.82
C LEU A 289 -8.48 -22.79 3.18
N ARG A 290 -8.97 -22.14 4.21
CA ARG A 290 -9.01 -22.68 5.58
C ARG A 290 -10.18 -23.62 5.84
N TRP A 291 -11.31 -23.39 5.21
CA TRP A 291 -12.49 -24.23 5.37
C TRP A 291 -12.24 -25.69 4.94
N ARG A 292 -11.35 -25.90 3.96
CA ARG A 292 -10.97 -27.26 3.54
C ARG A 292 -10.08 -28.01 4.53
N LYS A 293 -9.19 -27.29 5.25
CA LYS A 293 -8.33 -27.92 6.27
C LYS A 293 -9.15 -28.31 7.52
N ALA A 294 -10.10 -27.46 7.91
CA ALA A 294 -10.99 -27.76 9.05
C ALA A 294 -11.94 -28.93 8.78
N LEU A 295 -12.40 -29.08 7.55
CA LEU A 295 -13.27 -30.22 7.15
C LEU A 295 -12.50 -31.56 6.99
N LYS A 296 -11.21 -31.51 6.58
CA LYS A 296 -10.37 -32.73 6.49
C LYS A 296 -9.86 -33.26 7.84
N VAL A 297 -9.89 -32.46 8.90
CA VAL A 297 -9.50 -32.88 10.26
C VAL A 297 -10.70 -33.42 11.04
N ARG A 298 -11.91 -33.25 10.54
CA ARG A 298 -13.16 -33.75 11.15
C ARG A 298 -13.78 -34.96 10.43
N GLY A 299 -13.21 -35.45 9.38
CA GLY A 299 -13.53 -36.70 8.69
C GLY A 299 -12.30 -37.62 8.67
#